data_3160b43f07a4fb0366f87eeb8e521ff2
#
_entry.id   3160b43f07a4fb0366f87eeb8e521ff2
#
_cell.length_a   1.000
_cell.length_b   1.000
_cell.length_c   1.000
_cell.angle_alpha   90.00
_cell.angle_beta   90.00
_cell.angle_gamma   90.00
#
_symmetry.space_group_name_H-M   'P 1'
#
loop_
_entity.id
_entity.type
_entity.pdbx_description
1 polymer ?
#
loop_
_entity_poly.entity_id
_entity_poly.type
_entity_poly.pdbx_seq_one_letter_code
_entity_poly.pdbx_strand_id
1 'polypeptide(L)'
;MKIIFYGTREYDHYYFDVLAADPEYGCEIRFLTANLDADTAPLAQGGDAVCAFVNADCSAPVLEKLAQVGIRCLLLRCAGYNNVDLAAAQKCGITVLRVPGYSPEAVAEHAMALAQAANRRICKAYIKVRNNNFALDGLLGYNLYGSSAGIVGTGRIGAAMARICHGFGMTVLAYDQYRNPALDGIVRYVELDELLRTADLISLHCPLTVETRHIINVDTIKMMRDNAILVNTSRGGLIDTDALIDALRARKFAGVGLDVYEDEDGQVFEDFSDDVLQNEVVPILMSFPNVVVTSHQAFFTRTALQSIAITTMENARAFARGEKLVNEVKG
;
A
#
# COMPACT_ATOMS: atom_id res chain seq x y z
N MET A 1 -21.02 -8.96 -19.99
CA MET A 1 -19.61 -9.39 -19.85
C MET A 1 -19.49 -10.29 -18.62
N LYS A 2 -18.77 -11.40 -18.73
CA LYS A 2 -18.53 -12.31 -17.61
C LYS A 2 -17.12 -12.11 -17.03
N ILE A 3 -17.06 -11.78 -15.75
CA ILE A 3 -15.81 -11.51 -15.03
C ILE A 3 -15.49 -12.70 -14.12
N ILE A 4 -14.28 -13.24 -14.23
CA ILE A 4 -13.78 -14.24 -13.28
C ILE A 4 -12.95 -13.51 -12.23
N PHE A 5 -13.41 -13.52 -11.00
CA PHE A 5 -12.85 -12.74 -9.90
C PHE A 5 -12.03 -13.66 -9.00
N TYR A 6 -10.71 -13.48 -9.01
CA TYR A 6 -9.75 -14.30 -8.26
C TYR A 6 -9.43 -13.71 -6.90
N GLY A 7 -9.05 -14.58 -5.95
CA GLY A 7 -8.65 -14.19 -4.60
C GLY A 7 -9.76 -13.48 -3.85
N THR A 8 -11.01 -13.95 -4.03
CA THR A 8 -12.19 -13.34 -3.41
C THR A 8 -12.16 -13.51 -1.91
N ARG A 9 -12.46 -12.45 -1.19
CA ARG A 9 -12.67 -12.40 0.25
C ARG A 9 -14.11 -12.01 0.55
N GLU A 10 -14.58 -12.26 1.77
CA GLU A 10 -15.96 -11.98 2.20
C GLU A 10 -16.37 -10.52 1.97
N TYR A 11 -15.43 -9.57 2.22
CA TYR A 11 -15.71 -8.15 2.01
C TYR A 11 -15.90 -7.76 0.54
N ASP A 12 -15.35 -8.53 -0.42
CA ASP A 12 -15.55 -8.26 -1.85
C ASP A 12 -17.03 -8.46 -2.23
N HIS A 13 -17.66 -9.50 -1.73
CA HIS A 13 -19.07 -9.78 -1.97
C HIS A 13 -19.97 -8.61 -1.53
N TYR A 14 -19.67 -7.98 -0.40
CA TYR A 14 -20.45 -6.87 0.11
C TYR A 14 -20.57 -5.69 -0.87
N TYR A 15 -19.53 -5.44 -1.66
CA TYR A 15 -19.51 -4.33 -2.61
C TYR A 15 -19.82 -4.77 -4.04
N PHE A 16 -19.27 -5.90 -4.49
CA PHE A 16 -19.37 -6.31 -5.89
C PHE A 16 -20.70 -6.98 -6.23
N ASP A 17 -21.34 -7.71 -5.31
CA ASP A 17 -22.63 -8.35 -5.58
C ASP A 17 -23.72 -7.30 -5.87
N VAL A 18 -23.72 -6.19 -5.14
CA VAL A 18 -24.66 -5.09 -5.36
C VAL A 18 -24.49 -4.46 -6.74
N LEU A 19 -23.21 -4.22 -7.15
CA LEU A 19 -22.90 -3.63 -8.44
C LEU A 19 -23.12 -4.59 -9.60
N ALA A 20 -22.88 -5.89 -9.41
CA ALA A 20 -23.15 -6.91 -10.42
C ALA A 20 -24.66 -7.09 -10.68
N ALA A 21 -25.49 -6.86 -9.66
CA ALA A 21 -26.94 -6.90 -9.79
C ALA A 21 -27.52 -5.65 -10.51
N ASP A 22 -26.75 -4.58 -10.62
CA ASP A 22 -27.18 -3.36 -11.30
C ASP A 22 -27.09 -3.52 -12.83
N PRO A 23 -28.21 -3.42 -13.55
CA PRO A 23 -28.23 -3.53 -15.01
C PRO A 23 -27.35 -2.51 -15.75
N GLU A 24 -26.99 -1.41 -15.11
CA GLU A 24 -26.13 -0.38 -15.72
C GLU A 24 -24.77 -0.97 -16.09
N TYR A 25 -24.21 -1.84 -15.25
CA TYR A 25 -22.90 -2.45 -15.51
C TYR A 25 -22.98 -3.61 -16.50
N GLY A 26 -24.07 -4.38 -16.53
CA GLY A 26 -24.29 -5.50 -17.46
C GLY A 26 -23.23 -6.58 -17.34
N CYS A 27 -22.73 -6.83 -16.13
CA CYS A 27 -21.65 -7.78 -15.84
C CYS A 27 -22.17 -8.92 -14.95
N GLU A 28 -21.76 -10.15 -15.26
CA GLU A 28 -21.86 -11.32 -14.39
C GLU A 28 -20.50 -11.56 -13.74
N ILE A 29 -20.48 -11.77 -12.42
CA ILE A 29 -19.24 -12.08 -11.69
C ILE A 29 -19.28 -13.53 -11.21
N ARG A 30 -18.25 -14.28 -11.55
CA ARG A 30 -17.96 -15.59 -10.95
C ARG A 30 -16.78 -15.43 -9.97
N PHE A 31 -17.06 -15.58 -8.71
CA PHE A 31 -16.09 -15.46 -7.63
C PHE A 31 -15.31 -16.76 -7.41
N LEU A 32 -13.99 -16.66 -7.26
CA LEU A 32 -13.06 -17.74 -6.93
C LEU A 32 -12.23 -17.33 -5.72
N THR A 33 -12.17 -18.18 -4.72
CA THR A 33 -11.30 -17.96 -3.53
C THR A 33 -9.82 -18.18 -3.84
N ALA A 34 -9.53 -19.01 -4.87
CA ALA A 34 -8.16 -19.23 -5.34
C ALA A 34 -7.54 -17.93 -5.86
N ASN A 35 -6.27 -17.69 -5.54
CA ASN A 35 -5.48 -16.63 -6.16
C ASN A 35 -5.17 -16.98 -7.62
N LEU A 36 -4.92 -15.95 -8.43
CA LEU A 36 -4.50 -16.14 -9.82
C LEU A 36 -3.01 -16.50 -9.85
N ASP A 37 -2.73 -17.63 -10.45
CA ASP A 37 -1.39 -18.13 -10.75
C ASP A 37 -1.42 -19.03 -12.00
N ALA A 38 -0.29 -19.69 -12.31
CA ALA A 38 -0.18 -20.55 -13.49
C ALA A 38 -1.09 -21.79 -13.43
N ASP A 39 -1.41 -22.30 -12.25
CA ASP A 39 -2.23 -23.51 -12.08
C ASP A 39 -3.72 -23.19 -12.07
N THR A 40 -4.07 -22.01 -11.55
CA THR A 40 -5.46 -21.55 -11.45
C THR A 40 -5.94 -20.75 -12.66
N ALA A 41 -5.06 -20.22 -13.50
CA ALA A 41 -5.43 -19.48 -14.71
C ALA A 41 -6.44 -20.19 -15.63
N PRO A 42 -6.40 -21.53 -15.83
CA PRO A 42 -7.42 -22.24 -16.62
C PRO A 42 -8.84 -22.15 -16.08
N LEU A 43 -9.02 -21.83 -14.78
CA LEU A 43 -10.33 -21.62 -14.18
C LEU A 43 -11.05 -20.40 -14.77
N ALA A 44 -10.34 -19.52 -15.47
CA ALA A 44 -10.92 -18.38 -16.18
C ALA A 44 -11.70 -18.76 -17.45
N GLN A 45 -11.69 -20.03 -17.86
CA GLN A 45 -12.40 -20.49 -19.05
C GLN A 45 -13.89 -20.11 -19.03
N GLY A 46 -14.34 -19.53 -20.14
CA GLY A 46 -15.71 -19.05 -20.31
C GLY A 46 -15.97 -17.66 -19.73
N GLY A 47 -14.92 -16.98 -19.22
CA GLY A 47 -14.95 -15.56 -18.89
C GLY A 47 -14.51 -14.68 -20.05
N ASP A 48 -14.90 -13.41 -20.02
CA ASP A 48 -14.43 -12.35 -20.93
C ASP A 48 -13.27 -11.58 -20.30
N ALA A 49 -13.31 -11.41 -18.99
CA ALA A 49 -12.30 -10.68 -18.22
C ALA A 49 -11.95 -11.42 -16.92
N VAL A 50 -10.76 -11.13 -16.41
CA VAL A 50 -10.29 -11.54 -15.09
C VAL A 50 -10.21 -10.31 -14.20
N CYS A 51 -10.70 -10.41 -12.95
CA CYS A 51 -10.42 -9.43 -11.91
C CYS A 51 -9.41 -10.02 -10.94
N ALA A 52 -8.31 -9.29 -10.70
CA ALA A 52 -7.20 -9.72 -9.87
C ALA A 52 -6.77 -8.62 -8.87
N PHE A 53 -6.01 -9.01 -7.85
CA PHE A 53 -5.51 -8.09 -6.84
C PHE A 53 -3.97 -7.98 -6.88
N VAL A 54 -3.38 -7.20 -5.99
CA VAL A 54 -1.95 -6.88 -5.97
C VAL A 54 -1.07 -8.11 -5.74
N ASN A 55 -1.57 -9.14 -5.07
CA ASN A 55 -0.89 -10.40 -4.78
C ASN A 55 -1.08 -11.50 -5.85
N ALA A 56 -1.79 -11.21 -6.95
CA ALA A 56 -1.98 -12.14 -8.04
C ALA A 56 -0.71 -12.25 -8.90
N ASP A 57 -0.40 -13.44 -9.40
CA ASP A 57 0.63 -13.62 -10.42
C ASP A 57 0.06 -13.25 -11.80
N CYS A 58 0.53 -12.14 -12.34
CA CYS A 58 0.20 -11.67 -13.68
C CYS A 58 1.46 -11.64 -14.58
N SER A 59 2.36 -12.61 -14.38
CA SER A 59 3.55 -12.83 -15.20
C SER A 59 3.20 -13.33 -16.61
N ALA A 60 4.18 -13.30 -17.52
CA ALA A 60 3.99 -13.73 -18.90
C ALA A 60 3.36 -15.12 -19.03
N PRO A 61 3.79 -16.20 -18.32
CA PRO A 61 3.18 -17.52 -18.44
C PRO A 61 1.70 -17.55 -18.04
N VAL A 62 1.31 -16.77 -17.04
CA VAL A 62 -0.09 -16.68 -16.57
C VAL A 62 -0.94 -15.95 -17.61
N LEU A 63 -0.45 -14.82 -18.13
CA LEU A 63 -1.15 -14.03 -19.15
C LEU A 63 -1.32 -14.82 -20.46
N GLU A 64 -0.33 -15.61 -20.85
CA GLU A 64 -0.42 -16.49 -22.01
C GLU A 64 -1.53 -17.56 -21.82
N LYS A 65 -1.63 -18.17 -20.63
CA LYS A 65 -2.71 -19.12 -20.30
C LYS A 65 -4.08 -18.44 -20.32
N LEU A 66 -4.19 -17.24 -19.74
CA LEU A 66 -5.43 -16.46 -19.76
C LEU A 66 -5.86 -16.15 -21.21
N ALA A 67 -4.94 -15.75 -22.06
CA ALA A 67 -5.22 -15.50 -23.49
C ALA A 67 -5.69 -16.76 -24.23
N GLN A 68 -5.10 -17.92 -23.94
CA GLN A 68 -5.49 -19.22 -24.52
C GLN A 68 -6.92 -19.62 -24.16
N VAL A 69 -7.39 -19.30 -22.95
CA VAL A 69 -8.78 -19.57 -22.53
C VAL A 69 -9.75 -18.45 -22.92
N GLY A 70 -9.30 -17.45 -23.68
CA GLY A 70 -10.16 -16.43 -24.28
C GLY A 70 -10.26 -15.12 -23.54
N ILE A 71 -9.53 -14.92 -22.43
CA ILE A 71 -9.52 -13.66 -21.68
C ILE A 71 -8.89 -12.55 -22.51
N ARG A 72 -9.54 -11.37 -22.50
CA ARG A 72 -9.08 -10.15 -23.24
C ARG A 72 -8.93 -8.91 -22.36
N CYS A 73 -9.35 -8.99 -21.09
CA CYS A 73 -9.26 -7.88 -20.15
C CYS A 73 -8.78 -8.38 -18.80
N LEU A 74 -7.80 -7.69 -18.21
CA LEU A 74 -7.35 -7.83 -16.82
C LEU A 74 -7.77 -6.58 -16.06
N LEU A 75 -8.67 -6.75 -15.11
CA LEU A 75 -9.16 -5.71 -14.20
C LEU A 75 -8.38 -5.81 -12.89
N LEU A 76 -7.55 -4.83 -12.59
CA LEU A 76 -6.86 -4.74 -11.31
C LEU A 76 -7.72 -3.94 -10.35
N ARG A 77 -8.20 -4.57 -9.26
CA ARG A 77 -8.93 -3.89 -8.18
C ARG A 77 -7.96 -3.19 -7.19
N CYS A 78 -6.88 -2.61 -7.72
CA CYS A 78 -5.85 -1.89 -6.98
C CYS A 78 -5.18 -0.82 -7.85
N ALA A 79 -4.39 0.06 -7.22
CA ALA A 79 -3.64 1.10 -7.93
C ALA A 79 -2.29 0.60 -8.47
N GLY A 80 -1.61 -0.29 -7.73
CA GLY A 80 -0.35 -0.90 -8.12
C GLY A 80 -0.53 -1.93 -9.23
N TYR A 81 0.49 -2.06 -10.09
CA TYR A 81 0.52 -3.03 -11.19
C TYR A 81 1.92 -3.63 -11.41
N ASN A 82 2.76 -3.59 -10.38
CA ASN A 82 4.13 -4.11 -10.44
C ASN A 82 4.17 -5.63 -10.66
N ASN A 83 3.10 -6.32 -10.30
CA ASN A 83 2.90 -7.76 -10.50
C ASN A 83 2.45 -8.12 -11.93
N VAL A 84 2.32 -7.15 -12.86
CA VAL A 84 1.85 -7.39 -14.23
C VAL A 84 2.98 -7.22 -15.23
N ASP A 85 3.23 -8.24 -16.05
CA ASP A 85 4.06 -8.13 -17.23
C ASP A 85 3.27 -7.44 -18.37
N LEU A 86 3.40 -6.11 -18.43
CA LEU A 86 2.68 -5.30 -19.43
C LEU A 86 3.08 -5.64 -20.87
N ALA A 87 4.34 -6.01 -21.12
CA ALA A 87 4.80 -6.39 -22.45
C ALA A 87 4.14 -7.71 -22.89
N ALA A 88 4.05 -8.69 -21.98
CA ALA A 88 3.33 -9.93 -22.24
C ALA A 88 1.83 -9.70 -22.41
N ALA A 89 1.20 -8.85 -21.59
CA ALA A 89 -0.21 -8.50 -21.73
C ALA A 89 -0.51 -7.92 -23.11
N GLN A 90 0.31 -6.99 -23.59
CA GLN A 90 0.19 -6.40 -24.92
C GLN A 90 0.34 -7.47 -26.02
N LYS A 91 1.36 -8.33 -25.92
CA LYS A 91 1.61 -9.43 -26.87
C LYS A 91 0.45 -10.42 -26.92
N CYS A 92 -0.19 -10.69 -25.79
CA CYS A 92 -1.34 -11.58 -25.67
C CYS A 92 -2.68 -10.92 -26.06
N GLY A 93 -2.69 -9.62 -26.35
CA GLY A 93 -3.91 -8.86 -26.66
C GLY A 93 -4.83 -8.72 -25.44
N ILE A 94 -4.26 -8.67 -24.22
CA ILE A 94 -5.00 -8.44 -22.97
C ILE A 94 -4.87 -6.97 -22.60
N THR A 95 -6.01 -6.29 -22.52
CA THR A 95 -6.10 -4.91 -22.00
C THR A 95 -6.02 -4.92 -20.49
N VAL A 96 -5.13 -4.10 -19.92
CA VAL A 96 -4.97 -3.99 -18.47
C VAL A 96 -5.61 -2.70 -17.98
N LEU A 97 -6.57 -2.82 -17.08
CA LEU A 97 -7.27 -1.69 -16.45
C LEU A 97 -7.06 -1.73 -14.94
N ARG A 98 -6.85 -0.57 -14.33
CA ARG A 98 -6.60 -0.48 -12.88
C ARG A 98 -7.53 0.52 -12.19
N VAL A 99 -7.48 0.56 -10.87
CA VAL A 99 -8.09 1.62 -10.05
C VAL A 99 -6.98 2.61 -9.66
N PRO A 100 -6.85 3.76 -10.34
CA PRO A 100 -5.70 4.65 -10.17
C PRO A 100 -5.69 5.41 -8.84
N GLY A 101 -6.81 5.42 -8.13
CA GLY A 101 -6.96 6.05 -6.81
C GLY A 101 -8.35 5.82 -6.26
N TYR A 102 -8.42 5.52 -4.98
CA TYR A 102 -9.66 5.15 -4.31
C TYR A 102 -9.94 5.97 -3.04
N SER A 103 -8.93 6.23 -2.21
CA SER A 103 -9.00 7.11 -1.03
C SER A 103 -7.58 7.44 -0.56
N PRO A 104 -6.99 8.54 -1.05
CA PRO A 104 -5.69 9.01 -0.55
C PRO A 104 -5.72 9.27 0.95
N GLU A 105 -6.85 9.72 1.48
CA GLU A 105 -7.08 10.01 2.89
C GLU A 105 -6.94 8.74 3.73
N ALA A 106 -7.51 7.60 3.31
CA ALA A 106 -7.41 6.34 4.05
C ALA A 106 -5.96 5.95 4.32
N VAL A 107 -5.09 6.02 3.31
CA VAL A 107 -3.67 5.69 3.44
C VAL A 107 -2.93 6.71 4.30
N ALA A 108 -3.23 7.99 4.15
CA ALA A 108 -2.59 9.05 4.94
C ALA A 108 -3.01 8.99 6.42
N GLU A 109 -4.29 8.73 6.70
CA GLU A 109 -4.80 8.53 8.07
C GLU A 109 -4.17 7.30 8.72
N HIS A 110 -4.02 6.21 7.98
CA HIS A 110 -3.33 5.01 8.47
C HIS A 110 -1.85 5.29 8.75
N ALA A 111 -1.15 6.03 7.89
CA ALA A 111 0.23 6.45 8.13
C ALA A 111 0.37 7.28 9.42
N MET A 112 -0.54 8.21 9.67
CA MET A 112 -0.58 8.97 10.92
C MET A 112 -0.93 8.08 12.12
N ALA A 113 -1.84 7.12 11.96
CA ALA A 113 -2.17 6.16 13.01
C ALA A 113 -0.95 5.31 13.40
N LEU A 114 -0.18 4.81 12.42
CA LEU A 114 1.08 4.10 12.66
C LEU A 114 2.11 5.00 13.36
N ALA A 115 2.26 6.26 12.90
CA ALA A 115 3.15 7.23 13.54
C ALA A 115 2.80 7.40 15.02
N GLN A 116 1.52 7.59 15.34
CA GLN A 116 1.06 7.76 16.72
C GLN A 116 1.13 6.46 17.53
N ALA A 117 0.81 5.31 16.94
CA ALA A 117 0.93 4.02 17.61
C ALA A 117 2.39 3.72 18.01
N ALA A 118 3.33 3.99 17.10
CA ALA A 118 4.76 3.83 17.35
C ALA A 118 5.28 4.86 18.37
N ASN A 119 4.93 6.15 18.22
CA ASN A 119 5.32 7.22 19.14
C ASN A 119 4.83 6.97 20.57
N ARG A 120 3.53 6.71 20.71
CA ARG A 120 2.87 6.61 22.01
C ARG A 120 2.85 5.19 22.58
N ARG A 121 3.53 4.24 21.91
CA ARG A 121 3.61 2.83 22.33
C ARG A 121 2.23 2.18 22.54
N ILE A 122 1.24 2.51 21.72
CA ILE A 122 -0.17 2.12 21.94
C ILE A 122 -0.31 0.62 22.04
N CYS A 123 0.29 -0.15 21.10
CA CYS A 123 0.22 -1.61 21.10
C CYS A 123 0.84 -2.21 22.37
N LYS A 124 2.00 -1.70 22.78
CA LYS A 124 2.67 -2.13 24.01
C LYS A 124 1.86 -1.80 25.25
N ALA A 125 1.30 -0.60 25.32
CA ALA A 125 0.46 -0.14 26.43
C ALA A 125 -0.79 -1.03 26.57
N TYR A 126 -1.45 -1.35 25.45
CA TYR A 126 -2.61 -2.24 25.41
C TYR A 126 -2.28 -3.62 25.98
N ILE A 127 -1.16 -4.24 25.54
CA ILE A 127 -0.72 -5.56 26.05
C ILE A 127 -0.40 -5.49 27.54
N LYS A 128 0.29 -4.44 28.01
CA LYS A 128 0.58 -4.25 29.43
C LYS A 128 -0.69 -4.24 30.28
N VAL A 129 -1.69 -3.45 29.90
CA VAL A 129 -2.97 -3.35 30.61
C VAL A 129 -3.72 -4.68 30.61
N ARG A 130 -3.75 -5.40 29.50
CA ARG A 130 -4.33 -6.76 29.43
C ARG A 130 -3.66 -7.75 30.41
N ASN A 131 -2.38 -7.54 30.72
CA ASN A 131 -1.61 -8.36 31.67
C ASN A 131 -1.61 -7.73 33.08
N ASN A 132 -2.57 -6.86 33.41
CA ASN A 132 -2.69 -6.15 34.69
C ASN A 132 -1.44 -5.33 35.08
N ASN A 133 -0.63 -4.92 34.10
CA ASN A 133 0.53 -4.07 34.34
C ASN A 133 0.22 -2.62 33.93
N PHE A 134 0.02 -1.75 34.92
CA PHE A 134 -0.33 -0.33 34.76
C PHE A 134 0.87 0.62 34.89
N ALA A 135 2.10 0.09 34.99
CA ALA A 135 3.31 0.90 35.08
C ALA A 135 3.59 1.63 33.76
N LEU A 136 4.03 2.89 33.84
CA LEU A 136 4.31 3.76 32.69
C LEU A 136 5.70 3.54 32.08
N ASP A 137 6.56 2.75 32.70
CA ASP A 137 7.92 2.51 32.23
C ASP A 137 7.93 1.96 30.80
N GLY A 138 8.73 2.63 29.93
CA GLY A 138 8.87 2.29 28.53
C GLY A 138 7.70 2.67 27.64
N LEU A 139 6.79 3.56 28.11
CA LEU A 139 5.66 4.12 27.34
C LEU A 139 5.83 5.59 26.99
N LEU A 140 6.97 6.21 27.34
CA LEU A 140 7.22 7.63 27.08
C LEU A 140 7.23 7.88 25.57
N GLY A 141 6.43 8.85 25.13
CA GLY A 141 6.44 9.43 23.78
C GLY A 141 6.62 10.94 23.84
N TYR A 142 6.53 11.61 22.72
CA TYR A 142 6.61 13.06 22.63
C TYR A 142 5.45 13.67 21.84
N ASN A 143 5.24 14.99 21.97
CA ASN A 143 4.20 15.69 21.26
C ASN A 143 4.63 15.92 19.80
N LEU A 144 3.72 15.68 18.85
CA LEU A 144 3.93 16.07 17.46
C LEU A 144 3.69 17.58 17.25
N TYR A 145 2.85 18.21 18.08
CA TYR A 145 2.64 19.66 18.03
C TYR A 145 3.97 20.41 18.22
N GLY A 146 4.25 21.32 17.31
CA GLY A 146 5.50 22.11 17.31
C GLY A 146 6.73 21.38 16.78
N SER A 147 6.62 20.09 16.43
CA SER A 147 7.71 19.33 15.80
C SER A 147 7.67 19.45 14.27
N SER A 148 8.58 18.80 13.58
CA SER A 148 8.71 18.82 12.11
C SER A 148 8.32 17.50 11.47
N ALA A 149 7.57 17.56 10.35
CA ALA A 149 7.24 16.41 9.51
C ALA A 149 7.94 16.52 8.16
N GLY A 150 8.54 15.45 7.68
CA GLY A 150 9.11 15.30 6.35
C GLY A 150 8.26 14.36 5.50
N ILE A 151 7.69 14.86 4.42
CA ILE A 151 6.87 14.12 3.49
C ILE A 151 7.68 13.84 2.23
N VAL A 152 7.98 12.56 1.97
CA VAL A 152 8.71 12.11 0.77
C VAL A 152 7.70 11.64 -0.26
N GLY A 153 7.49 12.44 -1.31
CA GLY A 153 6.44 12.27 -2.29
C GLY A 153 5.18 13.06 -1.94
N THR A 154 4.78 14.01 -2.80
CA THR A 154 3.64 14.92 -2.60
C THR A 154 2.50 14.68 -3.60
N GLY A 155 2.37 13.43 -4.07
CA GLY A 155 1.21 12.96 -4.79
C GLY A 155 -0.07 13.07 -3.94
N ARG A 156 -1.15 12.43 -4.37
CA ARG A 156 -2.45 12.51 -3.66
C ARG A 156 -2.35 12.12 -2.19
N ILE A 157 -1.67 11.01 -1.87
CA ILE A 157 -1.53 10.48 -0.50
C ILE A 157 -0.62 11.39 0.33
N GLY A 158 0.57 11.73 -0.20
CA GLY A 158 1.49 12.62 0.53
C GLY A 158 0.91 14.00 0.78
N ALA A 159 0.09 14.52 -0.14
CA ALA A 159 -0.63 15.77 0.05
C ALA A 159 -1.68 15.67 1.19
N ALA A 160 -2.38 14.55 1.31
CA ALA A 160 -3.30 14.30 2.42
C ALA A 160 -2.52 14.21 3.74
N MET A 161 -1.41 13.45 3.79
CA MET A 161 -0.55 13.35 4.97
C MET A 161 0.05 14.70 5.38
N ALA A 162 0.47 15.54 4.42
CA ALA A 162 0.97 16.88 4.70
C ALA A 162 -0.09 17.75 5.40
N ARG A 163 -1.35 17.69 4.96
CA ARG A 163 -2.46 18.40 5.61
C ARG A 163 -2.75 17.88 7.01
N ILE A 164 -2.69 16.55 7.21
CA ILE A 164 -2.84 15.93 8.54
C ILE A 164 -1.73 16.43 9.46
N CYS A 165 -0.46 16.39 9.05
CA CYS A 165 0.66 16.89 9.83
C CYS A 165 0.53 18.39 10.15
N HIS A 166 0.10 19.19 9.18
CA HIS A 166 -0.17 20.61 9.39
C HIS A 166 -1.28 20.82 10.43
N GLY A 167 -2.37 20.03 10.36
CA GLY A 167 -3.45 20.04 11.34
C GLY A 167 -3.02 19.62 12.75
N PHE A 168 -1.96 18.82 12.88
CA PHE A 168 -1.30 18.53 14.18
C PHE A 168 -0.43 19.69 14.70
N GLY A 169 -0.32 20.80 13.96
CA GLY A 169 0.53 21.93 14.33
C GLY A 169 2.02 21.69 14.09
N MET A 170 2.36 20.79 13.17
CA MET A 170 3.73 20.51 12.79
C MET A 170 4.22 21.48 11.69
N THR A 171 5.53 21.76 11.65
CA THR A 171 6.17 22.35 10.47
C THR A 171 6.37 21.27 9.43
N VAL A 172 5.77 21.44 8.24
CA VAL A 172 5.82 20.40 7.21
C VAL A 172 6.86 20.70 6.14
N LEU A 173 7.85 19.83 6.00
CA LEU A 173 8.83 19.79 4.94
C LEU A 173 8.40 18.77 3.89
N ALA A 174 8.66 19.04 2.63
CA ALA A 174 8.31 18.13 1.54
C ALA A 174 9.48 17.98 0.55
N TYR A 175 9.65 16.77 0.04
CA TYR A 175 10.53 16.45 -1.06
C TYR A 175 9.74 15.72 -2.15
N ASP A 176 9.82 16.21 -3.37
CA ASP A 176 9.26 15.59 -4.57
C ASP A 176 9.99 16.13 -5.80
N GLN A 177 10.05 15.35 -6.88
CA GLN A 177 10.52 15.83 -8.18
C GLN A 177 9.61 16.92 -8.76
N TYR A 178 8.31 16.86 -8.45
CA TYR A 178 7.30 17.79 -8.91
C TYR A 178 6.59 18.45 -7.73
N ARG A 179 6.67 19.77 -7.65
CA ARG A 179 5.94 20.50 -6.61
C ARG A 179 4.44 20.44 -6.86
N ASN A 180 3.69 20.19 -5.79
CA ASN A 180 2.23 20.17 -5.82
C ASN A 180 1.69 21.54 -5.39
N PRO A 181 1.12 22.36 -6.32
CA PRO A 181 0.62 23.69 -5.97
C PRO A 181 -0.50 23.70 -4.92
N ALA A 182 -1.23 22.58 -4.78
CA ALA A 182 -2.29 22.46 -3.77
C ALA A 182 -1.76 22.42 -2.31
N LEU A 183 -0.44 22.42 -2.15
CA LEU A 183 0.24 22.46 -0.85
C LEU A 183 0.92 23.81 -0.56
N ASP A 184 0.73 24.82 -1.40
CA ASP A 184 1.27 26.15 -1.16
C ASP A 184 0.74 26.69 0.17
N GLY A 185 1.65 27.21 1.01
CA GLY A 185 1.35 27.67 2.34
C GLY A 185 1.20 26.58 3.43
N ILE A 186 1.21 25.29 3.03
CA ILE A 186 1.14 24.14 3.94
C ILE A 186 2.53 23.53 4.16
N VAL A 187 3.31 23.39 3.08
CA VAL A 187 4.62 22.76 3.11
C VAL A 187 5.73 23.69 2.64
N ARG A 188 6.93 23.47 3.12
CA ARG A 188 8.16 24.02 2.56
C ARG A 188 8.90 22.91 1.80
N TYR A 189 9.03 23.08 0.48
CA TYR A 189 9.82 22.16 -0.35
C TYR A 189 11.31 22.35 -0.10
N VAL A 190 11.99 21.23 0.12
CA VAL A 190 13.43 21.16 0.40
C VAL A 190 14.07 19.97 -0.32
N GLU A 191 15.41 19.93 -0.37
CA GLU A 191 16.12 18.74 -0.82
C GLU A 191 15.99 17.61 0.21
N LEU A 192 16.12 16.35 -0.26
CA LEU A 192 15.94 15.17 0.57
C LEU A 192 16.86 15.19 1.81
N ASP A 193 18.11 15.54 1.64
CA ASP A 193 19.09 15.62 2.73
C ASP A 193 18.66 16.60 3.83
N GLU A 194 18.16 17.77 3.45
CA GLU A 194 17.64 18.75 4.41
C GLU A 194 16.41 18.21 5.15
N LEU A 195 15.48 17.56 4.42
CA LEU A 195 14.31 16.93 5.01
C LEU A 195 14.73 15.90 6.07
N LEU A 196 15.61 14.98 5.70
CA LEU A 196 16.05 13.89 6.58
C LEU A 196 16.75 14.40 7.84
N ARG A 197 17.59 15.45 7.71
CA ARG A 197 18.31 16.06 8.84
C ARG A 197 17.42 16.85 9.78
N THR A 198 16.23 17.27 9.30
CA THR A 198 15.38 18.23 10.04
C THR A 198 14.15 17.56 10.63
N ALA A 199 13.57 16.57 9.95
CA ALA A 199 12.27 16.02 10.31
C ALA A 199 12.31 15.13 11.57
N ASP A 200 11.34 15.32 12.45
CA ASP A 200 11.06 14.46 13.61
C ASP A 200 10.17 13.27 13.22
N LEU A 201 9.31 13.46 12.23
CA LEU A 201 8.49 12.42 11.61
C LEU A 201 8.79 12.40 10.10
N ILE A 202 9.17 11.25 9.56
CA ILE A 202 9.40 11.04 8.13
C ILE A 202 8.38 10.04 7.62
N SER A 203 7.62 10.41 6.58
CA SER A 203 6.58 9.57 5.98
C SER A 203 6.77 9.43 4.47
N LEU A 204 6.83 8.18 4.00
CA LEU A 204 7.13 7.83 2.61
C LEU A 204 5.83 7.63 1.81
N HIS A 205 5.69 8.40 0.71
CA HIS A 205 4.53 8.38 -0.18
C HIS A 205 4.93 8.47 -1.67
N CYS A 206 6.22 8.27 -1.98
CA CYS A 206 6.71 8.18 -3.34
C CYS A 206 6.50 6.77 -3.92
N PRO A 207 6.41 6.61 -5.26
CA PRO A 207 6.39 5.29 -5.89
C PRO A 207 7.75 4.59 -5.76
N LEU A 208 7.75 3.27 -5.86
CA LEU A 208 8.98 2.50 -6.00
C LEU A 208 9.41 2.50 -7.46
N THR A 209 10.57 3.08 -7.74
CA THR A 209 11.25 3.11 -9.04
C THR A 209 12.70 2.71 -8.85
N VAL A 210 13.48 2.68 -9.93
CA VAL A 210 14.93 2.44 -9.84
C VAL A 210 15.62 3.50 -8.97
N GLU A 211 15.19 4.76 -9.08
CA GLU A 211 15.78 5.91 -8.37
C GLU A 211 15.34 5.98 -6.90
N THR A 212 14.14 5.48 -6.56
CA THR A 212 13.61 5.52 -5.19
C THR A 212 13.83 4.22 -4.42
N ARG A 213 14.27 3.15 -5.11
CA ARG A 213 14.62 1.91 -4.42
C ARG A 213 15.70 2.20 -3.38
N HIS A 214 15.43 1.75 -2.13
CA HIS A 214 16.31 2.00 -0.99
C HIS A 214 16.66 3.50 -0.81
N ILE A 215 15.70 4.39 -1.07
CA ILE A 215 15.87 5.81 -0.76
C ILE A 215 16.16 6.02 0.74
N ILE A 216 15.69 5.10 1.58
CA ILE A 216 16.07 4.97 2.98
C ILE A 216 17.05 3.79 3.09
N ASN A 217 18.32 4.10 3.32
CA ASN A 217 19.45 3.18 3.39
C ASN A 217 20.41 3.57 4.53
N VAL A 218 21.53 2.87 4.66
CA VAL A 218 22.52 3.12 5.70
C VAL A 218 22.95 4.60 5.78
N ASP A 219 23.16 5.26 4.63
CA ASP A 219 23.69 6.62 4.61
C ASP A 219 22.59 7.65 4.89
N THR A 220 21.40 7.47 4.32
CA THR A 220 20.26 8.35 4.59
C THR A 220 19.75 8.21 6.03
N ILE A 221 19.77 7.00 6.61
CA ILE A 221 19.45 6.78 8.04
C ILE A 221 20.44 7.52 8.95
N LYS A 222 21.74 7.55 8.63
CA LYS A 222 22.72 8.32 9.39
C LYS A 222 22.44 9.82 9.41
N MET A 223 21.87 10.35 8.31
CA MET A 223 21.48 11.76 8.22
C MET A 223 20.29 12.12 9.08
N MET A 224 19.37 11.16 9.32
CA MET A 224 18.17 11.39 10.11
C MET A 224 18.50 11.82 11.54
N ARG A 225 17.59 12.56 12.14
CA ARG A 225 17.68 12.89 13.56
C ARG A 225 17.63 11.63 14.42
N ASP A 226 18.36 11.63 15.52
CA ASP A 226 18.18 10.62 16.54
C ASP A 226 16.78 10.76 17.13
N ASN A 227 16.13 9.64 17.38
CA ASN A 227 14.75 9.56 17.82
C ASN A 227 13.70 10.07 16.81
N ALA A 228 14.01 10.12 15.52
CA ALA A 228 12.99 10.34 14.49
C ALA A 228 11.96 9.17 14.48
N ILE A 229 10.76 9.47 14.00
CA ILE A 229 9.75 8.45 13.64
C ILE A 229 9.81 8.25 12.13
N LEU A 230 9.87 6.99 11.68
CA LEU A 230 9.81 6.63 10.27
C LEU A 230 8.53 5.86 9.97
N VAL A 231 7.81 6.24 8.91
CA VAL A 231 6.57 5.59 8.49
C VAL A 231 6.64 5.25 7.00
N ASN A 232 6.26 4.02 6.66
CA ASN A 232 6.13 3.57 5.28
C ASN A 232 4.78 2.88 5.05
N THR A 233 3.92 3.51 4.26
CA THR A 233 2.64 2.97 3.77
C THR A 233 2.60 2.96 2.24
N SER A 234 3.78 2.98 1.59
CA SER A 234 3.88 3.03 0.13
C SER A 234 4.33 1.69 -0.45
N ARG A 235 5.65 1.43 -0.45
CA ARG A 235 6.24 0.16 -0.94
C ARG A 235 7.41 -0.25 -0.05
N GLY A 236 7.53 -1.55 0.24
CA GLY A 236 8.59 -2.09 1.10
C GLY A 236 9.99 -1.73 0.61
N GLY A 237 10.27 -1.92 -0.67
CA GLY A 237 11.59 -1.64 -1.27
C GLY A 237 12.04 -0.18 -1.29
N LEU A 238 11.29 0.76 -0.70
CA LEU A 238 11.78 2.12 -0.42
C LEU A 238 12.76 2.15 0.75
N ILE A 239 12.72 1.15 1.62
CA ILE A 239 13.60 1.02 2.79
C ILE A 239 14.46 -0.22 2.60
N ASP A 240 15.77 -0.05 2.73
CA ASP A 240 16.71 -1.16 2.91
C ASP A 240 16.44 -1.81 4.28
N THR A 241 15.93 -3.03 4.27
CA THR A 241 15.47 -3.72 5.47
C THR A 241 16.62 -4.03 6.43
N ASP A 242 17.79 -4.43 5.93
CA ASP A 242 18.95 -4.72 6.76
C ASP A 242 19.47 -3.45 7.44
N ALA A 243 19.54 -2.34 6.69
CA ALA A 243 19.91 -1.04 7.23
C ALA A 243 18.91 -0.56 8.32
N LEU A 244 17.63 -0.79 8.13
CA LEU A 244 16.60 -0.48 9.12
C LEU A 244 16.78 -1.31 10.40
N ILE A 245 16.99 -2.63 10.28
CA ILE A 245 17.18 -3.53 11.42
C ILE A 245 18.41 -3.13 12.22
N ASP A 246 19.53 -2.83 11.56
CA ASP A 246 20.74 -2.38 12.24
C ASP A 246 20.56 -1.03 12.95
N ALA A 247 19.84 -0.11 12.34
CA ALA A 247 19.48 1.16 12.96
C ALA A 247 18.55 0.98 14.18
N LEU A 248 17.61 0.04 14.12
CA LEU A 248 16.75 -0.31 15.26
C LEU A 248 17.56 -0.92 16.41
N ARG A 249 18.50 -1.80 16.13
CA ARG A 249 19.46 -2.34 17.12
C ARG A 249 20.29 -1.24 17.78
N ALA A 250 20.71 -0.24 16.99
CA ALA A 250 21.42 0.94 17.47
C ALA A 250 20.51 1.97 18.19
N ARG A 251 19.20 1.72 18.31
CA ARG A 251 18.20 2.62 18.91
C ARG A 251 18.12 4.00 18.24
N LYS A 252 18.32 4.04 16.92
CA LYS A 252 18.29 5.27 16.12
C LYS A 252 16.91 5.93 16.15
N PHE A 253 15.83 5.14 16.10
CA PHE A 253 14.46 5.61 15.93
C PHE A 253 13.67 5.64 17.24
N ALA A 254 12.90 6.70 17.46
CA ALA A 254 11.86 6.70 18.49
C ALA A 254 10.74 5.70 18.16
N GLY A 255 10.36 5.60 16.90
CA GLY A 255 9.34 4.66 16.45
C GLY A 255 9.44 4.39 14.96
N VAL A 256 9.00 3.21 14.55
CA VAL A 256 8.87 2.84 13.13
C VAL A 256 7.49 2.25 12.91
N GLY A 257 6.78 2.74 11.89
CA GLY A 257 5.47 2.26 11.47
C GLY A 257 5.53 1.75 10.02
N LEU A 258 5.25 0.49 9.82
CA LEU A 258 5.31 -0.17 8.52
C LEU A 258 3.97 -0.81 8.19
N ASP A 259 3.35 -0.39 7.09
CA ASP A 259 2.23 -1.12 6.49
C ASP A 259 2.72 -2.06 5.37
N VAL A 260 3.94 -1.81 4.92
CA VAL A 260 4.64 -2.56 3.87
C VAL A 260 6.10 -2.79 4.25
N TYR A 261 6.68 -3.89 3.81
CA TYR A 261 8.09 -4.24 4.01
C TYR A 261 8.64 -5.00 2.81
N GLU A 262 9.97 -5.10 2.67
CA GLU A 262 10.56 -5.89 1.58
C GLU A 262 10.20 -7.37 1.76
N ASP A 263 10.03 -8.05 0.64
CA ASP A 263 9.72 -9.48 0.58
C ASP A 263 8.41 -9.85 1.29
N GLU A 264 7.43 -8.91 1.31
CA GLU A 264 6.08 -9.20 1.80
C GLU A 264 5.28 -10.11 0.85
N ASP A 265 5.76 -10.30 -0.38
CA ASP A 265 5.10 -11.11 -1.40
C ASP A 265 4.87 -12.56 -0.91
N GLY A 266 3.65 -13.05 -1.12
CA GLY A 266 3.22 -14.38 -0.68
C GLY A 266 2.74 -14.46 0.78
N GLN A 267 2.89 -13.40 1.57
CA GLN A 267 2.38 -13.34 2.96
C GLN A 267 1.17 -12.41 3.11
N VAL A 268 1.11 -11.40 2.27
CA VAL A 268 0.06 -10.36 2.34
C VAL A 268 -1.32 -10.98 2.09
N PHE A 269 -2.26 -10.72 3.01
CA PHE A 269 -3.66 -11.17 2.98
C PHE A 269 -3.88 -12.68 3.19
N GLU A 270 -2.86 -13.43 3.62
CA GLU A 270 -2.97 -14.85 3.96
C GLU A 270 -2.91 -15.07 5.49
N ASP A 271 -3.52 -16.15 5.97
CA ASP A 271 -3.50 -16.55 7.38
C ASP A 271 -2.47 -17.66 7.60
N PHE A 272 -1.42 -17.33 8.34
CA PHE A 272 -0.36 -18.27 8.72
C PHE A 272 -0.35 -18.53 10.24
N SER A 273 -1.48 -18.29 10.94
CA SER A 273 -1.52 -18.44 12.40
C SER A 273 -1.24 -19.87 12.87
N ASP A 274 -1.52 -20.86 12.04
CA ASP A 274 -1.30 -22.27 12.30
C ASP A 274 -0.08 -22.84 11.55
N ASP A 275 0.69 -21.99 10.85
CA ASP A 275 1.84 -22.37 10.04
C ASP A 275 3.16 -21.78 10.55
N VAL A 276 4.28 -22.29 10.06
CA VAL A 276 5.62 -21.75 10.33
C VAL A 276 5.95 -20.70 9.26
N LEU A 277 6.04 -19.44 9.67
CA LEU A 277 6.51 -18.38 8.78
C LEU A 277 7.95 -18.66 8.35
N GLN A 278 8.18 -18.71 7.04
CA GLN A 278 9.51 -18.88 6.46
C GLN A 278 10.27 -17.54 6.36
N ASN A 279 9.55 -16.43 6.38
CA ASN A 279 10.14 -15.09 6.33
C ASN A 279 10.61 -14.67 7.73
N GLU A 280 11.92 -14.41 7.88
CA GLU A 280 12.52 -14.00 9.15
C GLU A 280 12.37 -12.48 9.42
N VAL A 281 12.05 -11.67 8.42
CA VAL A 281 12.02 -10.20 8.53
C VAL A 281 10.94 -9.73 9.50
N VAL A 282 9.70 -10.20 9.33
CA VAL A 282 8.57 -9.76 10.18
C VAL A 282 8.78 -10.11 11.64
N PRO A 283 9.15 -11.36 12.02
CA PRO A 283 9.46 -11.69 13.41
C PRO A 283 10.55 -10.81 14.01
N ILE A 284 11.61 -10.50 13.25
CA ILE A 284 12.69 -9.62 13.71
C ILE A 284 12.15 -8.20 13.93
N LEU A 285 11.44 -7.62 12.97
CA LEU A 285 10.85 -6.27 13.08
C LEU A 285 9.89 -6.18 14.29
N MET A 286 9.03 -7.18 14.47
CA MET A 286 8.08 -7.21 15.59
C MET A 286 8.73 -7.45 16.96
N SER A 287 9.99 -7.94 17.00
CA SER A 287 10.73 -8.08 18.26
C SER A 287 11.12 -6.72 18.87
N PHE A 288 11.17 -5.65 18.07
CA PHE A 288 11.49 -4.32 18.56
C PHE A 288 10.27 -3.64 19.19
N PRO A 289 10.37 -3.14 20.44
CA PRO A 289 9.23 -2.59 21.19
C PRO A 289 8.72 -1.25 20.64
N ASN A 290 9.42 -0.65 19.69
CA ASN A 290 9.13 0.62 19.03
C ASN A 290 8.78 0.48 17.54
N VAL A 291 8.53 -0.74 17.08
CA VAL A 291 8.07 -1.04 15.72
C VAL A 291 6.61 -1.45 15.75
N VAL A 292 5.83 -0.96 14.80
CA VAL A 292 4.45 -1.38 14.53
C VAL A 292 4.38 -1.79 13.08
N VAL A 293 3.99 -3.04 12.84
CA VAL A 293 3.79 -3.59 11.48
C VAL A 293 2.31 -3.89 11.30
N THR A 294 1.77 -3.54 10.14
CA THR A 294 0.42 -3.92 9.69
C THR A 294 0.50 -4.59 8.32
N SER A 295 -0.53 -5.33 7.94
CA SER A 295 -0.46 -6.25 6.80
C SER A 295 -0.97 -5.62 5.49
N HIS A 296 -0.31 -4.54 5.03
CA HIS A 296 -0.65 -3.83 3.78
C HIS A 296 -2.13 -3.42 3.74
N GLN A 297 -2.64 -2.91 4.86
CA GLN A 297 -4.07 -2.61 5.07
C GLN A 297 -4.42 -1.13 5.05
N ALA A 298 -3.46 -0.24 4.75
CA ALA A 298 -3.68 1.21 4.79
C ALA A 298 -4.86 1.67 3.91
N PHE A 299 -5.17 0.93 2.85
CA PHE A 299 -6.32 1.19 1.98
C PHE A 299 -7.66 0.70 2.57
N PHE A 300 -7.66 -0.20 3.54
CA PHE A 300 -8.81 -1.01 3.93
C PHE A 300 -9.84 -0.22 4.74
N THR A 301 -10.59 0.63 4.05
CA THR A 301 -11.71 1.41 4.59
C THR A 301 -12.96 1.23 3.73
N ARG A 302 -14.14 1.46 4.31
CA ARG A 302 -15.42 1.37 3.59
C ARG A 302 -15.43 2.24 2.33
N THR A 303 -14.98 3.49 2.46
CA THR A 303 -14.92 4.45 1.34
C THR A 303 -13.98 3.97 0.23
N ALA A 304 -12.80 3.46 0.59
CA ALA A 304 -11.84 2.96 -0.39
C ALA A 304 -12.38 1.71 -1.10
N LEU A 305 -12.92 0.73 -0.36
CA LEU A 305 -13.47 -0.49 -0.95
C LEU A 305 -14.66 -0.21 -1.89
N GLN A 306 -15.54 0.71 -1.50
CA GLN A 306 -16.63 1.16 -2.37
C GLN A 306 -16.10 1.82 -3.65
N SER A 307 -15.13 2.72 -3.55
CA SER A 307 -14.52 3.38 -4.71
C SER A 307 -13.79 2.38 -5.62
N ILE A 308 -13.10 1.38 -5.04
CA ILE A 308 -12.45 0.30 -5.78
C ILE A 308 -13.49 -0.49 -6.59
N ALA A 309 -14.57 -0.92 -5.94
CA ALA A 309 -15.60 -1.70 -6.59
C ALA A 309 -16.26 -0.92 -7.74
N ILE A 310 -16.71 0.32 -7.49
CA ILE A 310 -17.32 1.19 -8.50
C ILE A 310 -16.37 1.36 -9.70
N THR A 311 -15.12 1.77 -9.46
CA THR A 311 -14.16 2.01 -10.55
C THR A 311 -13.84 0.73 -11.32
N THR A 312 -13.75 -0.42 -10.65
CA THR A 312 -13.52 -1.72 -11.32
C THR A 312 -14.69 -2.06 -12.23
N MET A 313 -15.93 -1.87 -11.77
CA MET A 313 -17.12 -2.15 -12.57
C MET A 313 -17.31 -1.14 -13.71
N GLU A 314 -16.95 0.13 -13.51
CA GLU A 314 -16.92 1.14 -14.58
C GLU A 314 -15.90 0.78 -15.67
N ASN A 315 -14.70 0.33 -15.28
CA ASN A 315 -13.67 -0.17 -16.20
C ASN A 315 -14.20 -1.36 -17.01
N ALA A 316 -14.86 -2.31 -16.34
CA ALA A 316 -15.45 -3.47 -16.96
C ALA A 316 -16.55 -3.08 -17.98
N ARG A 317 -17.43 -2.16 -17.59
CA ARG A 317 -18.50 -1.63 -18.47
C ARG A 317 -17.90 -0.93 -19.69
N ALA A 318 -16.93 -0.04 -19.47
CA ALA A 318 -16.27 0.70 -20.55
C ALA A 318 -15.59 -0.25 -21.56
N PHE A 319 -14.91 -1.28 -21.06
CA PHE A 319 -14.31 -2.30 -21.93
C PHE A 319 -15.36 -3.08 -22.73
N ALA A 320 -16.43 -3.54 -22.06
CA ALA A 320 -17.52 -4.30 -22.71
C ALA A 320 -18.24 -3.50 -23.81
N ARG A 321 -18.36 -2.18 -23.63
CA ARG A 321 -19.05 -1.27 -24.60
C ARG A 321 -18.12 -0.67 -25.65
N GLY A 322 -16.80 -0.95 -25.60
CA GLY A 322 -15.82 -0.31 -26.48
C GLY A 322 -15.68 1.20 -26.27
N GLU A 323 -15.97 1.68 -25.05
CA GLU A 323 -15.83 3.07 -24.66
C GLU A 323 -14.35 3.43 -24.43
N LYS A 324 -14.05 4.73 -24.24
CA LYS A 324 -12.69 5.20 -23.92
C LYS A 324 -12.22 4.62 -22.58
N LEU A 325 -11.10 3.94 -22.59
CA LEU A 325 -10.49 3.32 -21.40
C LEU A 325 -9.56 4.29 -20.68
N VAL A 326 -10.10 5.09 -19.75
CA VAL A 326 -9.36 6.18 -19.06
C VAL A 326 -8.36 5.64 -18.03
N ASN A 327 -8.53 4.40 -17.58
CA ASN A 327 -7.71 3.75 -16.55
C ASN A 327 -6.82 2.63 -17.13
N GLU A 328 -6.64 2.62 -18.45
CA GLU A 328 -5.75 1.64 -19.12
C GLU A 328 -4.29 1.88 -18.74
N VAL A 329 -3.60 0.79 -18.44
CA VAL A 329 -2.15 0.78 -18.23
C VAL A 329 -1.48 0.26 -19.50
N LYS A 330 -0.57 1.06 -20.04
CA LYS A 330 0.21 0.73 -21.24
C LYS A 330 1.66 0.52 -20.84
N GLY A 331 2.30 -0.47 -21.46
CA GLY A 331 3.73 -0.72 -21.31
C GLY A 331 4.58 0.30 -22.05
#